data_915dbe9c2e6304a166dd0981d3bad1c0
#
_entry.id   915dbe9c2e6304a166dd0981d3bad1c0
#
_cell.length_a   1.000
_cell.length_b   1.000
_cell.length_c   1.000
_cell.angle_alpha   90.00
_cell.angle_beta   90.00
_cell.angle_gamma   90.00
#
_symmetry.space_group_name_H-M   'P 1'
#
loop_
_entity.id
_entity.type
_entity.pdbx_description
1 polymer ?
#
loop_
_entity_poly.entity_id
_entity_poly.type
_entity_poly.pdbx_seq_one_letter_code
_entity_poly.pdbx_strand_id
1 'polypeptide(L)'
;MDEKYAHLRLDNQLCFPLYACAKEIVRQYKPLLDPLDLTYTQYIAMMVLWESGEITVKELGDRLWLDSGTLTPVLKKLEGKGYLTRRRSDRDERSVVLALTEEGKALQEQATDVPMQAGSCVCLSAEEARQLYSLLYKVLDGMK
;
A
#
# COMPACT_ATOMS: atom_id res chain seq x y z
N MET A 1 -14.98 11.97 -32.94
CA MET A 1 -16.06 11.59 -32.00
C MET A 1 -17.08 12.71 -31.99
N ASP A 2 -18.35 12.37 -32.09
CA ASP A 2 -19.44 13.32 -32.07
C ASP A 2 -19.37 14.19 -30.79
N GLU A 3 -19.66 15.50 -30.91
CA GLU A 3 -19.61 16.46 -29.80
C GLU A 3 -20.54 16.05 -28.66
N LYS A 4 -21.64 15.37 -28.96
CA LYS A 4 -22.56 14.76 -27.98
C LYS A 4 -21.84 13.80 -27.01
N TYR A 5 -20.75 13.18 -27.42
CA TYR A 5 -20.00 12.21 -26.63
C TYR A 5 -18.65 12.76 -26.14
N ALA A 6 -18.42 14.07 -26.20
CA ALA A 6 -17.16 14.67 -25.77
C ALA A 6 -16.82 14.37 -24.30
N HIS A 7 -17.84 14.22 -23.43
CA HIS A 7 -17.66 13.85 -22.03
C HIS A 7 -17.16 12.42 -21.80
N LEU A 8 -17.24 11.54 -22.83
CA LEU A 8 -16.71 10.17 -22.80
C LEU A 8 -15.25 10.08 -23.26
N ARG A 9 -14.66 11.16 -23.71
CA ARG A 9 -13.25 11.16 -24.09
C ARG A 9 -12.37 10.84 -22.88
N LEU A 10 -11.38 9.99 -23.08
CA LEU A 10 -10.45 9.60 -22.02
C LEU A 10 -9.71 10.81 -21.43
N ASP A 11 -9.32 11.76 -22.28
CA ASP A 11 -8.61 12.98 -21.90
C ASP A 11 -9.43 13.91 -21.00
N ASN A 12 -10.76 13.71 -20.92
CA ASN A 12 -11.65 14.45 -20.05
C ASN A 12 -11.91 13.74 -18.71
N GLN A 13 -11.24 12.61 -18.45
CA GLN A 13 -11.44 11.80 -17.25
C GLN A 13 -10.31 12.04 -16.23
N LEU A 14 -10.60 12.69 -15.12
CA LEU A 14 -9.63 12.87 -14.02
C LEU A 14 -9.18 11.54 -13.40
N CYS A 15 -10.08 10.57 -13.31
CA CYS A 15 -9.79 9.28 -12.69
C CYS A 15 -8.80 8.44 -13.50
N PHE A 16 -8.72 8.64 -14.82
CA PHE A 16 -7.80 7.87 -15.65
C PHE A 16 -6.32 8.14 -15.34
N PRO A 17 -5.82 9.38 -15.30
CA PRO A 17 -4.43 9.63 -14.91
C PRO A 17 -4.11 9.16 -13.50
N LEU A 18 -5.05 9.23 -12.55
CA LEU A 18 -4.87 8.63 -11.22
C LEU A 18 -4.66 7.12 -11.29
N TYR A 19 -5.49 6.43 -12.04
CA TYR A 19 -5.37 4.98 -12.27
C TYR A 19 -4.04 4.63 -12.95
N ALA A 20 -3.69 5.34 -14.02
CA ALA A 20 -2.47 5.10 -14.78
C ALA A 20 -1.22 5.36 -13.93
N CYS A 21 -1.18 6.47 -13.18
CA CYS A 21 -0.09 6.79 -12.26
C CYS A 21 0.05 5.72 -11.17
N ALA A 22 -1.02 5.31 -10.53
CA ALA A 22 -0.97 4.31 -9.47
C ALA A 22 -0.41 2.98 -10.00
N LYS A 23 -0.88 2.54 -11.17
CA LYS A 23 -0.40 1.31 -11.82
C LYS A 23 1.09 1.40 -12.17
N GLU A 24 1.54 2.50 -12.80
CA GLU A 24 2.93 2.66 -13.19
C GLU A 24 3.87 2.83 -11.99
N ILE A 25 3.45 3.53 -10.94
CA ILE A 25 4.22 3.64 -9.69
C ILE A 25 4.44 2.25 -9.06
N VAL A 26 3.38 1.45 -8.94
CA VAL A 26 3.48 0.07 -8.43
C VAL A 26 4.44 -0.76 -9.27
N ARG A 27 4.37 -0.61 -10.60
CA ARG A 27 5.29 -1.29 -11.52
C ARG A 27 6.75 -0.90 -11.29
N GLN A 28 7.03 0.37 -10.99
CA GLN A 28 8.39 0.84 -10.71
C GLN A 28 8.94 0.32 -9.38
N TYR A 29 8.09 0.01 -8.41
CA TYR A 29 8.50 -0.64 -7.17
C TYR A 29 8.99 -2.07 -7.37
N LYS A 30 8.54 -2.75 -8.43
CA LYS A 30 8.84 -4.18 -8.64
C LYS A 30 10.34 -4.50 -8.57
N PRO A 31 11.25 -3.85 -9.33
CA PRO A 31 12.67 -4.16 -9.25
C PRO A 31 13.30 -3.85 -7.88
N LEU A 32 12.69 -2.95 -7.09
CA LEU A 32 13.14 -2.62 -5.75
C LEU A 32 12.68 -3.65 -4.71
N LEU A 33 11.53 -4.27 -4.94
CA LEU A 33 10.90 -5.22 -4.02
C LEU A 33 11.23 -6.68 -4.36
N ASP A 34 11.63 -6.99 -5.58
CA ASP A 34 12.01 -8.35 -5.98
C ASP A 34 13.16 -8.92 -5.12
N PRO A 35 14.21 -8.16 -4.77
CA PRO A 35 15.25 -8.66 -3.85
C PRO A 35 14.74 -8.98 -2.43
N LEU A 36 13.63 -8.38 -2.02
CA LEU A 36 12.98 -8.62 -0.73
C LEU A 36 11.91 -9.72 -0.82
N ASP A 37 11.67 -10.24 -2.02
CA ASP A 37 10.58 -11.18 -2.31
C ASP A 37 9.21 -10.66 -1.84
N LEU A 38 8.92 -9.38 -2.09
CA LEU A 38 7.67 -8.72 -1.71
C LEU A 38 6.94 -8.18 -2.94
N THR A 39 5.62 -8.33 -2.96
CA THR A 39 4.74 -7.52 -3.81
C THR A 39 4.53 -6.14 -3.16
N TYR A 40 4.07 -5.16 -3.94
CA TYR A 40 3.78 -3.82 -3.38
C TYR A 40 2.77 -3.87 -2.23
N THR A 41 1.70 -4.66 -2.36
CA THR A 41 0.69 -4.81 -1.30
C THR A 41 1.27 -5.46 -0.04
N GLN A 42 2.16 -6.45 -0.18
CA GLN A 42 2.90 -7.03 0.94
C GLN A 42 3.81 -6.01 1.60
N TYR A 43 4.52 -5.20 0.80
CA TYR A 43 5.43 -4.16 1.28
C TYR A 43 4.70 -3.10 2.13
N ILE A 44 3.56 -2.56 1.66
CA ILE A 44 2.81 -1.57 2.44
C ILE A 44 2.19 -2.16 3.71
N ALA A 45 1.81 -3.44 3.70
CA ALA A 45 1.39 -4.14 4.91
C ALA A 45 2.54 -4.27 5.92
N MET A 46 3.74 -4.63 5.44
CA MET A 46 4.95 -4.68 6.28
C MET A 46 5.32 -3.30 6.83
N MET A 47 5.19 -2.22 6.05
CA MET A 47 5.44 -0.85 6.53
C MET A 47 4.58 -0.51 7.75
N VAL A 48 3.30 -0.85 7.70
CA VAL A 48 2.39 -0.62 8.84
C VAL A 48 2.79 -1.47 10.04
N LEU A 49 3.18 -2.72 9.81
CA LEU A 49 3.63 -3.63 10.87
C LEU A 49 4.95 -3.18 11.50
N TRP A 50 5.91 -2.70 10.72
CA TRP A 50 7.16 -2.14 11.24
C TRP A 50 6.92 -0.92 12.14
N GLU A 51 5.94 -0.10 11.78
CA GLU A 51 5.56 1.09 12.55
C GLU A 51 4.79 0.73 13.84
N SER A 52 3.86 -0.23 13.76
CA SER A 52 2.92 -0.53 14.84
C SER A 52 3.36 -1.66 15.77
N GLY A 53 4.22 -2.57 15.31
CA GLY A 53 4.60 -3.81 15.99
C GLY A 53 3.50 -4.86 15.97
N GLU A 54 2.35 -4.54 16.54
CA GLU A 54 1.13 -5.35 16.49
C GLU A 54 -0.05 -4.51 16.01
N ILE A 55 -0.95 -5.12 15.25
CA ILE A 55 -2.15 -4.47 14.72
C ILE A 55 -3.22 -5.52 14.39
N THR A 56 -4.48 -5.17 14.51
CA THR A 56 -5.55 -6.05 14.04
C THR A 56 -5.66 -6.01 12.52
N VAL A 57 -6.20 -7.08 11.93
CA VAL A 57 -6.48 -7.12 10.48
C VAL A 57 -7.39 -5.99 10.05
N LYS A 58 -8.38 -5.64 10.87
CA LYS A 58 -9.31 -4.54 10.61
C LYS A 58 -8.59 -3.19 10.55
N GLU A 59 -7.79 -2.87 11.57
CA GLU A 59 -7.01 -1.62 11.62
C GLU A 59 -6.04 -1.52 10.45
N LEU A 60 -5.38 -2.64 10.10
CA LEU A 60 -4.51 -2.69 8.92
C LEU A 60 -5.29 -2.38 7.64
N GLY A 61 -6.46 -2.97 7.46
CA GLY A 61 -7.34 -2.72 6.32
C GLY A 61 -7.76 -1.25 6.23
N ASP A 62 -8.15 -0.67 7.36
CA ASP A 62 -8.55 0.74 7.44
C ASP A 62 -7.37 1.66 7.06
N ARG A 63 -6.16 1.37 7.52
CA ARG A 63 -4.96 2.15 7.18
C ARG A 63 -4.57 2.04 5.72
N LEU A 64 -4.73 0.87 5.12
CA LEU A 64 -4.32 0.58 3.74
C LEU A 64 -5.46 0.80 2.72
N TRP A 65 -6.66 1.13 3.17
CA TRP A 65 -7.84 1.22 2.30
C TRP A 65 -8.13 -0.10 1.56
N LEU A 66 -7.88 -1.22 2.23
CA LEU A 66 -8.09 -2.57 1.71
C LEU A 66 -9.12 -3.33 2.56
N ASP A 67 -10.03 -4.02 1.89
CA ASP A 67 -10.94 -4.93 2.56
C ASP A 67 -10.26 -6.23 3.03
N SER A 68 -10.93 -6.94 3.93
CA SER A 68 -10.42 -8.20 4.48
C SER A 68 -10.24 -9.30 3.42
N GLY A 69 -11.07 -9.28 2.39
CA GLY A 69 -10.97 -10.24 1.27
C GLY A 69 -9.68 -10.05 0.49
N THR A 70 -9.27 -8.80 0.25
CA THR A 70 -8.00 -8.47 -0.40
C THR A 70 -6.80 -8.74 0.51
N LEU A 71 -6.92 -8.43 1.80
CA LEU A 71 -5.83 -8.61 2.78
C LEU A 71 -5.54 -10.08 3.11
N THR A 72 -6.55 -10.92 3.19
CA THR A 72 -6.39 -12.32 3.62
C THR A 72 -5.34 -13.07 2.82
N PRO A 73 -5.33 -13.05 1.47
CA PRO A 73 -4.26 -13.70 0.69
C PRO A 73 -2.88 -13.10 0.92
N VAL A 74 -2.80 -11.78 1.08
CA VAL A 74 -1.55 -11.06 1.34
C VAL A 74 -0.94 -11.51 2.66
N LEU A 75 -1.75 -11.53 3.72
CA LEU A 75 -1.32 -11.91 5.06
C LEU A 75 -0.94 -13.39 5.15
N LYS A 76 -1.68 -14.28 4.48
CA LYS A 76 -1.33 -15.69 4.39
C LYS A 76 0.05 -15.91 3.75
N LYS A 77 0.36 -15.18 2.69
CA LYS A 77 1.66 -15.26 2.05
C LYS A 77 2.79 -14.75 2.95
N LEU A 78 2.57 -13.62 3.63
CA LEU A 78 3.55 -13.06 4.58
C LEU A 78 3.78 -14.00 5.78
N GLU A 79 2.73 -14.61 6.29
CA GLU A 79 2.83 -15.63 7.34
C GLU A 79 3.58 -16.86 6.85
N GLY A 80 3.28 -17.33 5.62
CA GLY A 80 3.98 -18.45 4.99
C GLY A 80 5.47 -18.18 4.76
N LYS A 81 5.87 -16.93 4.56
CA LYS A 81 7.26 -16.48 4.46
C LYS A 81 7.93 -16.33 5.82
N GLY A 82 7.20 -16.45 6.91
CA GLY A 82 7.72 -16.35 8.27
C GLY A 82 7.90 -14.91 8.76
N TYR A 83 7.31 -13.89 8.12
CA TYR A 83 7.48 -12.49 8.49
C TYR A 83 6.51 -11.99 9.54
N LEU A 84 5.35 -12.65 9.67
CA LEU A 84 4.35 -12.32 10.68
C LEU A 84 3.67 -13.58 11.21
N THR A 85 3.01 -13.41 12.35
CA THR A 85 2.10 -14.39 12.94
C THR A 85 0.70 -13.81 13.04
N ARG A 86 -0.30 -14.70 13.03
CA ARG A 86 -1.70 -14.35 13.21
C ARG A 86 -2.23 -15.10 14.44
N ARG A 87 -2.88 -14.37 15.35
CA ARG A 87 -3.55 -14.95 16.51
C ARG A 87 -4.89 -14.30 16.75
N ARG A 88 -5.81 -15.00 17.39
CA ARG A 88 -7.05 -14.37 17.83
C ARG A 88 -6.74 -13.39 18.98
N SER A 89 -7.47 -12.28 19.03
CA SER A 89 -7.34 -11.32 20.11
C SER A 89 -7.84 -11.91 21.43
N ASP A 90 -7.11 -11.65 22.51
CA ASP A 90 -7.54 -12.04 23.87
C ASP A 90 -8.73 -11.20 24.35
N ARG A 91 -8.95 -10.03 23.76
CA ARG A 91 -10.03 -9.09 24.11
C ARG A 91 -11.30 -9.31 23.30
N ASP A 92 -11.17 -9.79 22.07
CA ASP A 92 -12.29 -10.01 21.14
C ASP A 92 -11.96 -11.18 20.22
N GLU A 93 -12.60 -12.33 20.45
CA GLU A 93 -12.42 -13.55 19.65
C GLU A 93 -12.71 -13.40 18.15
N ARG A 94 -13.42 -12.32 17.77
CA ARG A 94 -13.71 -12.02 16.35
C ARG A 94 -12.55 -11.30 15.67
N SER A 95 -11.63 -10.72 16.43
CA SER A 95 -10.50 -9.96 15.92
C SER A 95 -9.26 -10.84 15.80
N VAL A 96 -8.57 -10.71 14.66
CA VAL A 96 -7.27 -11.34 14.42
C VAL A 96 -6.18 -10.28 14.58
N VAL A 97 -5.21 -10.57 15.42
CA VAL A 97 -4.03 -9.73 15.67
C VAL A 97 -2.85 -10.26 14.86
N LEU A 98 -2.17 -9.34 14.22
CA LEU A 98 -0.94 -9.55 13.46
C LEU A 98 0.24 -9.07 14.29
N ALA A 99 1.29 -9.85 14.34
CA ALA A 99 2.55 -9.47 15.01
C ALA A 99 3.75 -9.85 14.14
N LEU A 100 4.79 -9.02 14.16
CA LEU A 100 6.05 -9.31 13.47
C LEU A 100 6.80 -10.46 14.15
N THR A 101 7.40 -11.30 13.34
CA THR A 101 8.46 -12.22 13.78
C THR A 101 9.81 -11.51 13.81
N GLU A 102 10.85 -12.16 14.30
CA GLU A 102 12.22 -11.62 14.24
C GLU A 102 12.69 -11.49 12.78
N GLU A 103 12.33 -12.42 11.91
CA GLU A 103 12.59 -12.35 10.48
C GLU A 103 11.88 -11.17 9.83
N GLY A 104 10.61 -10.92 10.21
CA GLY A 104 9.85 -9.77 9.73
C GLY A 104 10.46 -8.43 10.16
N LYS A 105 11.00 -8.35 11.38
CA LYS A 105 11.74 -7.19 11.87
C LYS A 105 13.06 -6.99 11.12
N ALA A 106 13.81 -8.07 10.91
CA ALA A 106 15.09 -8.03 10.19
C ALA A 106 14.93 -7.56 8.74
N LEU A 107 13.80 -7.86 8.10
CA LEU A 107 13.51 -7.42 6.74
C LEU A 107 13.42 -5.89 6.63
N GLN A 108 13.09 -5.18 7.71
CA GLN A 108 13.03 -3.72 7.75
C GLN A 108 14.36 -3.07 7.35
N GLU A 109 15.48 -3.61 7.82
CA GLU A 109 16.81 -3.09 7.46
C GLU A 109 17.09 -3.17 5.96
N GLN A 110 16.64 -4.25 5.32
CA GLN A 110 16.79 -4.44 3.88
C GLN A 110 15.88 -3.52 3.06
N ALA A 111 14.78 -3.07 3.64
CA ALA A 111 13.81 -2.19 2.98
C ALA A 111 14.10 -0.70 3.14
N THR A 112 15.13 -0.33 3.91
CA THR A 112 15.43 1.06 4.30
C THR A 112 15.56 2.00 3.09
N ASP A 113 16.20 1.55 2.01
CA ASP A 113 16.48 2.39 0.85
C ASP A 113 15.34 2.41 -0.19
N VAL A 114 14.35 1.54 -0.05
CA VAL A 114 13.26 1.41 -1.03
C VAL A 114 12.51 2.74 -1.24
N PRO A 115 12.09 3.48 -0.18
CA PRO A 115 11.35 4.73 -0.37
C PRO A 115 12.15 5.81 -1.11
N MET A 116 13.45 5.92 -0.85
CA MET A 116 14.32 6.90 -1.52
C MET A 116 14.49 6.55 -2.99
N GLN A 117 14.74 5.29 -3.30
CA GLN A 117 14.89 4.82 -4.68
C GLN A 117 13.59 4.97 -5.47
N ALA A 118 12.45 4.63 -4.88
CA ALA A 118 11.14 4.81 -5.49
C ALA A 118 10.80 6.29 -5.71
N GLY A 119 11.13 7.15 -4.74
CA GLY A 119 10.90 8.60 -4.84
C GLY A 119 11.64 9.26 -6.00
N SER A 120 12.81 8.75 -6.38
CA SER A 120 13.59 9.26 -7.51
C SER A 120 12.91 9.01 -8.87
N CYS A 121 11.94 8.12 -8.94
CA CYS A 121 11.19 7.83 -10.15
C CYS A 121 10.02 8.80 -10.40
N VAL A 122 9.68 9.65 -9.41
CA VAL A 122 8.61 10.64 -9.53
C VAL A 122 9.21 11.99 -9.91
N CYS A 123 8.95 12.44 -11.14
CA CYS A 123 9.50 13.69 -11.68
C CYS A 123 8.71 14.92 -11.19
N LEU A 124 8.69 15.14 -9.87
CA LEU A 124 8.06 16.30 -9.23
C LEU A 124 9.06 17.01 -8.32
N SER A 125 8.93 18.34 -8.23
CA SER A 125 9.61 19.08 -7.17
C SER A 125 9.04 18.71 -5.79
N ALA A 126 9.77 19.02 -4.73
CA ALA A 126 9.29 18.75 -3.36
C ALA A 126 7.96 19.49 -3.07
N GLU A 127 7.77 20.68 -3.61
CA GLU A 127 6.52 21.44 -3.47
C GLU A 127 5.36 20.77 -4.21
N GLU A 128 5.57 20.40 -5.47
CA GLU A 128 4.58 19.70 -6.29
C GLU A 128 4.18 18.36 -5.66
N ALA A 129 5.15 17.62 -5.11
CA ALA A 129 4.90 16.36 -4.40
C ALA A 129 4.02 16.58 -3.16
N ARG A 130 4.26 17.63 -2.36
CA ARG A 130 3.42 17.99 -1.20
C ARG A 130 2.01 18.36 -1.62
N GLN A 131 1.86 19.14 -2.69
CA GLN A 131 0.55 19.53 -3.23
C GLN A 131 -0.23 18.30 -3.70
N LEU A 132 0.39 17.43 -4.47
CA LEU A 132 -0.23 16.18 -4.93
C LEU A 132 -0.65 15.29 -3.76
N TYR A 133 0.22 15.10 -2.76
CA TYR A 133 -0.07 14.34 -1.56
C TYR A 133 -1.33 14.86 -0.84
N SER A 134 -1.40 16.18 -0.61
CA SER A 134 -2.55 16.81 0.03
C SER A 134 -3.84 16.62 -0.76
N LEU A 135 -3.79 16.76 -2.09
CA LEU A 135 -4.95 16.58 -2.97
C LEU A 135 -5.42 15.12 -2.98
N LEU A 136 -4.50 14.16 -3.03
CA LEU A 136 -4.83 12.74 -2.99
C LEU A 136 -5.53 12.35 -1.67
N TYR A 137 -5.03 12.81 -0.53
CA TYR A 137 -5.69 12.57 0.75
C TYR A 137 -7.05 13.26 0.87
N LYS A 138 -7.19 14.47 0.31
CA LYS A 138 -8.50 15.15 0.24
C LYS A 138 -9.52 14.30 -0.55
N VAL A 139 -9.09 13.68 -1.65
CA VAL A 139 -9.95 12.77 -2.43
C VAL A 139 -10.30 11.53 -1.61
N LEU A 140 -9.32 10.89 -0.98
CA LEU A 140 -9.52 9.69 -0.15
C LEU A 140 -10.47 9.96 1.02
N ASP A 141 -10.30 11.07 1.73
CA ASP A 141 -11.16 11.44 2.88
C ASP A 141 -12.61 11.68 2.47
N GLY A 142 -12.83 12.17 1.26
CA GLY A 142 -14.17 12.33 0.69
C GLY A 142 -14.87 11.04 0.29
N MET A 143 -14.16 9.90 0.32
CA MET A 143 -14.68 8.57 -0.04
C MET A 143 -15.01 7.69 1.18
N LYS A 144 -14.81 8.20 2.41
CA LYS A 144 -15.15 7.50 3.66
C LYS A 144 -16.64 7.53 3.94
#